data_d5e9a5ad3e7fc3b815a54f571b315cbf
#
_entry.id   d5e9a5ad3e7fc3b815a54f571b315cbf
#
_cell.length_a   1.000
_cell.length_b   1.000
_cell.length_c   1.000
_cell.angle_alpha   90.00
_cell.angle_beta   90.00
_cell.angle_gamma   90.00
#
_symmetry.space_group_name_H-M   'P 1'
#
loop_
_entity.id
_entity.type
_entity.pdbx_description
1 polymer ?
#
loop_
_entity_poly.entity_id
_entity_poly.type
_entity_poly.pdbx_seq_one_letter_code
_entity_poly.pdbx_strand_id
1 'polypeptide(L)'
;LRDYVNKSGFDGVVLGLSGGIDSALSLAIAVDALGPQRVQAVMMPYHYTADISKQDAAEQAKMLGVHYEIMPIEPMVEAFMGTLAESFAGTERDTTEENLQSRCRGVLLMAISNKKGLMVLTTGNKSEMAVGYATLYGDMVGGFNAIKDVYKTWVYRLARWRNTQSPAIPERVIERPPSAELAPDQQDSDSLPDYDVLDAILLSYIEGDMSAEAIIAGGFDAEDVYKVVKLVDRCEYKRRQAPIGVRVTPRGFGRDR
;
A
#
# COMPACT_ATOMS: atom_id res chain seq x y z
N LEU A 1 -10.71 -5.54 -12.18
CA LEU A 1 -9.42 -5.06 -12.72
C LEU A 1 -9.34 -5.22 -14.23
N ARG A 2 -9.48 -6.43 -14.77
CA ARG A 2 -9.36 -6.70 -16.22
C ARG A 2 -10.23 -5.75 -17.07
N ASP A 3 -11.50 -5.65 -16.76
CA ASP A 3 -12.44 -4.81 -17.52
C ASP A 3 -12.07 -3.32 -17.43
N TYR A 4 -11.58 -2.88 -16.28
CA TYR A 4 -11.17 -1.50 -16.09
C TYR A 4 -9.92 -1.13 -16.89
N VAL A 5 -8.90 -1.99 -16.88
CA VAL A 5 -7.65 -1.81 -17.65
C VAL A 5 -7.99 -1.78 -19.16
N ASN A 6 -8.75 -2.77 -19.64
CA ASN A 6 -9.10 -2.87 -21.06
C ASN A 6 -9.94 -1.69 -21.55
N LYS A 7 -10.97 -1.32 -20.80
CA LYS A 7 -11.86 -0.20 -21.15
C LYS A 7 -11.12 1.15 -21.12
N SER A 8 -10.10 1.29 -20.28
CA SER A 8 -9.28 2.49 -20.19
C SER A 8 -8.16 2.56 -21.25
N GLY A 9 -8.03 1.54 -22.09
CA GLY A 9 -7.08 1.51 -23.21
C GLY A 9 -5.63 1.24 -22.81
N PHE A 10 -5.37 0.67 -21.62
CA PHE A 10 -4.03 0.29 -21.22
C PHE A 10 -3.67 -1.12 -21.66
N ASP A 11 -2.42 -1.32 -22.06
CA ASP A 11 -1.90 -2.63 -22.48
C ASP A 11 -1.74 -3.61 -21.31
N GLY A 12 -1.58 -3.10 -20.10
CA GLY A 12 -1.39 -3.87 -18.87
C GLY A 12 -1.28 -2.98 -17.65
N VAL A 13 -0.60 -3.49 -16.63
CA VAL A 13 -0.38 -2.75 -15.38
C VAL A 13 1.08 -2.76 -14.96
N VAL A 14 1.48 -1.74 -14.23
CA VAL A 14 2.76 -1.67 -13.50
C VAL A 14 2.48 -1.40 -12.02
N LEU A 15 3.22 -2.05 -11.13
CA LEU A 15 3.13 -1.82 -9.68
C LEU A 15 4.49 -1.86 -9.01
N GLY A 16 4.61 -1.16 -7.89
CA GLY A 16 5.72 -1.28 -6.97
C GLY A 16 5.62 -2.60 -6.20
N LEU A 17 6.63 -3.45 -6.30
CA LEU A 17 6.72 -4.71 -5.56
C LEU A 17 7.74 -4.55 -4.44
N SER A 18 7.27 -4.26 -3.23
CA SER A 18 8.12 -3.97 -2.08
C SER A 18 8.64 -5.20 -1.34
N GLY A 19 8.08 -6.38 -1.61
CA GLY A 19 8.28 -7.59 -0.80
C GLY A 19 7.37 -7.67 0.43
N GLY A 20 6.46 -6.70 0.62
CA GLY A 20 5.39 -6.73 1.63
C GLY A 20 4.11 -7.37 1.11
N ILE A 21 3.25 -7.80 2.04
CA ILE A 21 2.05 -8.60 1.77
C ILE A 21 1.04 -7.91 0.83
N ASP A 22 0.88 -6.58 0.93
CA ASP A 22 -0.10 -5.82 0.15
C ASP A 22 0.30 -5.78 -1.33
N SER A 23 1.57 -5.46 -1.61
CA SER A 23 2.11 -5.49 -2.96
C SER A 23 2.12 -6.90 -3.54
N ALA A 24 2.41 -7.90 -2.71
CA ALA A 24 2.41 -9.31 -3.09
C ALA A 24 1.01 -9.81 -3.48
N LEU A 25 -0.01 -9.51 -2.68
CA LEU A 25 -1.40 -9.86 -3.02
C LEU A 25 -1.87 -9.08 -4.26
N SER A 26 -1.54 -7.81 -4.37
CA SER A 26 -1.88 -6.98 -5.54
C SER A 26 -1.27 -7.53 -6.83
N LEU A 27 0.00 -7.99 -6.78
CA LEU A 27 0.66 -8.65 -7.91
C LEU A 27 -0.05 -9.95 -8.29
N ALA A 28 -0.40 -10.80 -7.33
CA ALA A 28 -1.12 -12.05 -7.58
C ALA A 28 -2.49 -11.78 -8.24
N ILE A 29 -3.25 -10.80 -7.73
CA ILE A 29 -4.53 -10.37 -8.33
C ILE A 29 -4.34 -9.85 -9.76
N ALA A 30 -3.28 -9.08 -10.00
CA ALA A 30 -2.99 -8.56 -11.34
C ALA A 30 -2.71 -9.69 -12.34
N VAL A 31 -1.90 -10.67 -11.95
CA VAL A 31 -1.57 -11.83 -12.79
C VAL A 31 -2.82 -12.71 -13.04
N ASP A 32 -3.63 -12.95 -12.02
CA ASP A 32 -4.88 -13.70 -12.16
C ASP A 32 -5.87 -13.00 -13.10
N ALA A 33 -5.86 -11.68 -13.09
CA ALA A 33 -6.78 -10.89 -13.92
C ALA A 33 -6.31 -10.76 -15.39
N LEU A 34 -5.01 -10.55 -15.61
CA LEU A 34 -4.46 -10.09 -16.90
C LEU A 34 -3.53 -11.11 -17.57
N GLY A 35 -3.02 -12.07 -16.82
CA GLY A 35 -1.89 -12.91 -17.22
C GLY A 35 -0.53 -12.23 -17.01
N PRO A 36 0.54 -13.01 -16.82
CA PRO A 36 1.86 -12.49 -16.45
C PRO A 36 2.47 -11.53 -17.48
N GLN A 37 2.17 -11.71 -18.77
CA GLN A 37 2.72 -10.91 -19.86
C GLN A 37 2.24 -9.46 -19.88
N ARG A 38 1.14 -9.17 -19.17
CA ARG A 38 0.54 -7.83 -19.08
C ARG A 38 0.80 -7.17 -17.72
N VAL A 39 1.72 -7.72 -16.92
CA VAL A 39 2.03 -7.23 -15.57
C VAL A 39 3.53 -6.98 -15.47
N GLN A 40 3.89 -5.76 -15.08
CA GLN A 40 5.27 -5.38 -14.75
C GLN A 40 5.37 -5.07 -13.26
N ALA A 41 6.32 -5.69 -12.58
CA ALA A 41 6.66 -5.42 -11.19
C ALA A 41 7.98 -4.65 -11.10
N VAL A 42 8.04 -3.64 -10.25
CA VAL A 42 9.24 -2.80 -10.06
C VAL A 42 9.60 -2.76 -8.58
N MET A 43 10.78 -3.25 -8.24
CA MET A 43 11.39 -3.07 -6.92
C MET A 43 12.16 -1.75 -6.91
N MET A 44 11.86 -0.88 -5.95
CA MET A 44 12.44 0.46 -5.85
C MET A 44 13.12 0.64 -4.49
N PRO A 45 14.28 -0.01 -4.28
CA PRO A 45 14.94 -0.02 -2.99
C PRO A 45 15.57 1.33 -2.64
N TYR A 46 15.67 1.56 -1.32
CA TYR A 46 16.46 2.62 -0.69
C TYR A 46 17.29 2.03 0.43
N HIS A 47 18.06 2.82 1.17
CA HIS A 47 18.98 2.37 2.22
C HIS A 47 18.33 1.46 3.29
N TYR A 48 17.07 1.73 3.62
CA TYR A 48 16.32 1.00 4.66
C TYR A 48 15.60 -0.25 4.15
N THR A 49 15.64 -0.50 2.84
CA THR A 49 15.00 -1.67 2.26
C THR A 49 15.77 -2.93 2.62
N ALA A 50 15.16 -3.80 3.42
CA ALA A 50 15.76 -5.03 3.88
C ALA A 50 16.11 -5.97 2.70
N ASP A 51 17.23 -6.68 2.81
CA ASP A 51 17.64 -7.64 1.76
C ASP A 51 16.62 -8.77 1.59
N ILE A 52 15.95 -9.16 2.67
CA ILE A 52 14.88 -10.15 2.62
C ILE A 52 13.70 -9.66 1.77
N SER A 53 13.34 -8.38 1.82
CA SER A 53 12.27 -7.79 1.00
C SER A 53 12.61 -7.81 -0.48
N LYS A 54 13.88 -7.55 -0.84
CA LYS A 54 14.38 -7.65 -2.22
C LYS A 54 14.34 -9.09 -2.73
N GLN A 55 14.71 -10.06 -1.88
CA GLN A 55 14.67 -11.48 -2.20
C GLN A 55 13.24 -11.97 -2.41
N ASP A 56 12.32 -11.61 -1.50
CA ASP A 56 10.91 -11.99 -1.56
C ASP A 56 10.23 -11.43 -2.81
N ALA A 57 10.49 -10.17 -3.15
CA ALA A 57 9.98 -9.56 -4.38
C ALA A 57 10.49 -10.28 -5.64
N ALA A 58 11.77 -10.56 -5.70
CA ALA A 58 12.38 -11.29 -6.83
C ALA A 58 11.84 -12.72 -6.95
N GLU A 59 11.70 -13.43 -5.82
CA GLU A 59 11.15 -14.78 -5.76
C GLU A 59 9.70 -14.79 -6.28
N GLN A 60 8.86 -13.89 -5.79
CA GLN A 60 7.47 -13.81 -6.21
C GLN A 60 7.33 -13.47 -7.70
N ALA A 61 8.11 -12.51 -8.19
CA ALA A 61 8.10 -12.14 -9.61
C ALA A 61 8.47 -13.32 -10.50
N LYS A 62 9.45 -14.12 -10.08
CA LYS A 62 9.86 -15.35 -10.75
C LYS A 62 8.77 -16.43 -10.69
N MET A 63 8.15 -16.64 -9.52
CA MET A 63 7.07 -17.61 -9.35
C MET A 63 5.89 -17.33 -10.30
N LEU A 64 5.54 -16.05 -10.45
CA LEU A 64 4.41 -15.61 -11.27
C LEU A 64 4.79 -15.37 -12.75
N GLY A 65 6.08 -15.40 -13.10
CA GLY A 65 6.55 -15.23 -14.47
C GLY A 65 6.34 -13.85 -15.06
N VAL A 66 6.32 -12.80 -14.22
CA VAL A 66 6.12 -11.41 -14.64
C VAL A 66 7.45 -10.73 -15.02
N HIS A 67 7.36 -9.66 -15.80
CA HIS A 67 8.50 -8.77 -16.02
C HIS A 67 8.85 -8.06 -14.71
N TYR A 68 10.13 -8.15 -14.31
CA TYR A 68 10.60 -7.61 -13.04
C TYR A 68 11.85 -6.74 -13.25
N GLU A 69 11.84 -5.54 -12.69
CA GLU A 69 12.96 -4.60 -12.73
C GLU A 69 13.30 -4.11 -11.33
N ILE A 70 14.58 -3.79 -11.10
CA ILE A 70 15.04 -3.14 -9.86
C ILE A 70 15.53 -1.73 -10.23
N MET A 71 14.93 -0.73 -9.57
CA MET A 71 15.24 0.69 -9.81
C MET A 71 15.50 1.40 -8.46
N PRO A 72 16.75 1.48 -7.99
CA PRO A 72 17.08 2.20 -6.76
C PRO A 72 16.65 3.66 -6.82
N ILE A 73 16.06 4.18 -5.75
CA ILE A 73 15.59 5.57 -5.68
C ILE A 73 16.61 6.54 -5.06
N GLU A 74 17.74 6.04 -4.58
CA GLU A 74 18.77 6.83 -3.90
C GLU A 74 19.18 8.08 -4.67
N PRO A 75 19.55 8.02 -5.98
CA PRO A 75 19.97 9.21 -6.69
C PRO A 75 18.92 10.32 -6.78
N MET A 76 17.63 9.92 -6.80
CA MET A 76 16.53 10.88 -6.84
C MET A 76 16.30 11.52 -5.47
N VAL A 77 16.30 10.74 -4.39
CA VAL A 77 16.16 11.25 -3.03
C VAL A 77 17.31 12.19 -2.70
N GLU A 78 18.55 11.82 -3.03
CA GLU A 78 19.72 12.67 -2.83
C GLU A 78 19.66 14.00 -3.62
N ALA A 79 19.19 13.95 -4.87
CA ALA A 79 19.02 15.16 -5.68
C ALA A 79 17.97 16.10 -5.07
N PHE A 80 16.85 15.58 -4.57
CA PHE A 80 15.85 16.38 -3.86
C PHE A 80 16.41 16.94 -2.56
N MET A 81 17.09 16.14 -1.74
CA MET A 81 17.69 16.61 -0.48
C MET A 81 18.75 17.68 -0.72
N GLY A 82 19.58 17.53 -1.75
CA GLY A 82 20.54 18.56 -2.16
C GLY A 82 19.88 19.87 -2.59
N THR A 83 18.77 19.77 -3.34
CA THR A 83 18.01 20.95 -3.78
C THR A 83 17.33 21.67 -2.60
N LEU A 84 16.88 20.93 -1.60
CA LEU A 84 16.16 21.46 -0.44
C LEU A 84 17.08 21.82 0.74
N ALA A 85 18.39 21.60 0.62
CA ALA A 85 19.34 21.74 1.73
C ALA A 85 19.28 23.12 2.41
N GLU A 86 19.18 24.20 1.63
CA GLU A 86 19.06 25.55 2.19
C GLU A 86 17.71 25.78 2.90
N SER A 87 16.63 25.28 2.29
CA SER A 87 15.27 25.40 2.85
C SER A 87 15.08 24.58 4.13
N PHE A 88 15.83 23.49 4.28
CA PHE A 88 15.78 22.61 5.45
C PHE A 88 16.87 22.89 6.49
N ALA A 89 17.67 23.95 6.29
CA ALA A 89 18.72 24.32 7.23
C ALA A 89 18.15 24.59 8.62
N GLY A 90 18.67 23.89 9.65
CA GLY A 90 18.22 24.03 11.03
C GLY A 90 16.97 23.23 11.39
N THR A 91 16.44 22.40 10.49
CA THR A 91 15.39 21.42 10.81
C THR A 91 16.00 20.03 11.05
N GLU A 92 15.32 19.22 11.85
CA GLU A 92 15.66 17.80 12.03
C GLU A 92 14.91 16.93 11.04
N ARG A 93 15.37 15.71 10.81
CA ARG A 93 14.69 14.72 9.99
C ARG A 93 13.37 14.32 10.65
N ASP A 94 12.33 14.18 9.81
CA ASP A 94 11.02 13.72 10.23
C ASP A 94 10.35 12.89 9.11
N THR A 95 9.04 12.79 9.11
CA THR A 95 8.27 12.10 8.07
C THR A 95 8.41 12.72 6.66
N THR A 96 9.06 13.88 6.52
CA THR A 96 9.29 14.54 5.23
C THR A 96 10.17 13.68 4.34
N GLU A 97 11.26 13.14 4.87
CA GLU A 97 12.21 12.31 4.12
C GLU A 97 11.61 10.94 3.77
N GLU A 98 10.77 10.39 4.64
CA GLU A 98 10.00 9.17 4.35
C GLU A 98 9.01 9.40 3.20
N ASN A 99 8.27 10.50 3.28
CA ASN A 99 7.33 10.90 2.24
C ASN A 99 8.03 11.20 0.90
N LEU A 100 9.24 11.74 0.94
CA LEU A 100 10.04 11.98 -0.27
C LEU A 100 10.41 10.68 -0.97
N GLN A 101 10.83 9.65 -0.22
CA GLN A 101 11.11 8.33 -0.79
C GLN A 101 9.85 7.75 -1.47
N SER A 102 8.71 7.82 -0.80
CA SER A 102 7.44 7.34 -1.35
C SER A 102 7.06 8.08 -2.64
N ARG A 103 7.24 9.41 -2.68
CA ARG A 103 6.97 10.22 -3.87
C ARG A 103 7.93 9.95 -5.01
N CYS A 104 9.21 9.72 -4.75
CA CYS A 104 10.17 9.28 -5.78
C CYS A 104 9.71 7.98 -6.45
N ARG A 105 9.24 7.01 -5.66
CA ARG A 105 8.66 5.77 -6.20
C ARG A 105 7.43 6.04 -7.06
N GLY A 106 6.54 6.91 -6.60
CA GLY A 106 5.36 7.31 -7.35
C GLY A 106 5.69 7.95 -8.71
N VAL A 107 6.67 8.86 -8.74
CA VAL A 107 7.12 9.52 -9.99
C VAL A 107 7.69 8.48 -10.97
N LEU A 108 8.52 7.53 -10.50
CA LEU A 108 9.06 6.47 -11.34
C LEU A 108 7.96 5.60 -11.97
N LEU A 109 7.01 5.16 -11.15
CA LEU A 109 5.88 4.34 -11.64
C LEU A 109 5.06 5.09 -12.69
N MET A 110 4.78 6.38 -12.47
CA MET A 110 4.05 7.20 -13.44
C MET A 110 4.83 7.44 -14.73
N ALA A 111 6.15 7.60 -14.65
CA ALA A 111 7.00 7.73 -15.83
C ALA A 111 6.98 6.45 -16.69
N ILE A 112 7.06 5.27 -16.04
CA ILE A 112 6.92 3.97 -16.71
C ILE A 112 5.54 3.82 -17.33
N SER A 113 4.50 4.15 -16.58
CA SER A 113 3.10 4.15 -17.02
C SER A 113 2.93 4.92 -18.33
N ASN A 114 3.36 6.17 -18.33
CA ASN A 114 3.24 7.04 -19.50
C ASN A 114 4.03 6.53 -20.71
N LYS A 115 5.22 5.97 -20.46
CA LYS A 115 6.12 5.54 -21.54
C LYS A 115 5.70 4.21 -22.16
N LYS A 116 5.16 3.30 -21.34
CA LYS A 116 4.84 1.91 -21.74
C LYS A 116 3.35 1.65 -21.93
N GLY A 117 2.46 2.63 -21.73
CA GLY A 117 1.01 2.44 -21.82
C GLY A 117 0.46 1.49 -20.75
N LEU A 118 1.09 1.43 -19.56
CA LEU A 118 0.69 0.58 -18.47
C LEU A 118 -0.04 1.40 -17.38
N MET A 119 -1.14 0.88 -16.84
CA MET A 119 -1.80 1.54 -15.71
C MET A 119 -1.04 1.26 -14.41
N VAL A 120 -0.76 2.29 -13.62
CA VAL A 120 -0.19 2.08 -12.28
C VAL A 120 -1.27 1.46 -11.38
N LEU A 121 -0.95 0.30 -10.79
CA LEU A 121 -1.76 -0.38 -9.80
C LEU A 121 -1.25 -0.03 -8.41
N THR A 122 -2.09 0.63 -7.63
CA THR A 122 -1.80 1.02 -6.24
C THR A 122 -2.02 -0.17 -5.31
N THR A 123 -1.26 -0.27 -4.25
CA THR A 123 -1.22 -1.44 -3.36
C THR A 123 -1.68 -1.17 -1.92
N GLY A 124 -2.20 0.02 -1.61
CA GLY A 124 -2.71 0.36 -0.28
C GLY A 124 -4.01 -0.36 0.05
N ASN A 125 -4.15 -0.84 1.28
CA ASN A 125 -5.34 -1.52 1.78
C ASN A 125 -6.30 -0.56 2.51
N LYS A 126 -7.48 -1.07 2.93
CA LYS A 126 -8.51 -0.25 3.59
C LYS A 126 -8.07 0.27 4.94
N SER A 127 -7.37 -0.51 5.74
CA SER A 127 -6.92 -0.13 7.07
C SER A 127 -5.95 1.04 7.02
N GLU A 128 -4.93 0.97 6.16
CA GLU A 128 -3.98 2.05 5.91
C GLU A 128 -4.66 3.31 5.38
N MET A 129 -5.56 3.15 4.42
CA MET A 129 -6.34 4.25 3.85
C MET A 129 -7.24 4.93 4.88
N ALA A 130 -7.83 4.16 5.81
CA ALA A 130 -8.69 4.68 6.85
C ALA A 130 -7.95 5.64 7.76
N VAL A 131 -6.81 5.21 8.31
CA VAL A 131 -6.01 5.99 9.29
C VAL A 131 -5.00 6.94 8.64
N GLY A 132 -4.92 6.92 7.28
CA GLY A 132 -4.00 7.79 6.53
C GLY A 132 -2.54 7.36 6.63
N TYR A 133 -2.29 6.10 6.94
CA TYR A 133 -0.95 5.49 6.88
C TYR A 133 -0.54 5.27 5.42
N ALA A 134 -0.42 6.38 4.72
CA ALA A 134 -0.15 6.46 3.30
C ALA A 134 0.37 7.86 2.95
N THR A 135 1.21 7.96 1.93
CA THR A 135 1.79 9.21 1.46
C THR A 135 1.03 9.75 0.26
N LEU A 136 0.46 10.94 0.41
CA LEU A 136 -0.20 11.64 -0.69
C LEU A 136 0.77 11.89 -1.84
N TYR A 137 0.38 11.49 -3.06
CA TYR A 137 1.21 11.51 -4.28
C TYR A 137 2.45 10.62 -4.23
N GLY A 138 2.53 9.71 -3.26
CA GLY A 138 3.57 8.68 -3.14
C GLY A 138 3.00 7.28 -3.46
N ASP A 139 2.86 6.45 -2.44
CA ASP A 139 2.28 5.10 -2.53
C ASP A 139 0.79 5.08 -2.89
N MET A 140 0.11 6.23 -2.78
CA MET A 140 -1.27 6.42 -3.22
C MET A 140 -1.42 6.68 -4.73
N VAL A 141 -0.32 6.84 -5.47
CA VAL A 141 -0.37 7.13 -6.90
C VAL A 141 -0.86 5.94 -7.71
N GLY A 142 -1.71 6.18 -8.70
CA GLY A 142 -2.15 5.13 -9.61
C GLY A 142 -3.52 5.36 -10.24
N GLY A 143 -3.90 4.47 -11.15
CA GLY A 143 -5.18 4.50 -11.84
C GLY A 143 -6.23 3.55 -11.25
N PHE A 144 -5.78 2.54 -10.48
CA PHE A 144 -6.65 1.55 -9.85
C PHE A 144 -6.00 0.94 -8.62
N ASN A 145 -6.81 0.60 -7.62
CA ASN A 145 -6.37 -0.10 -6.41
C ASN A 145 -7.25 -1.34 -6.18
N ALA A 146 -6.68 -2.52 -6.36
CA ALA A 146 -7.42 -3.79 -6.29
C ALA A 146 -7.85 -4.16 -4.86
N ILE A 147 -7.09 -3.73 -3.85
CA ILE A 147 -7.33 -4.04 -2.43
C ILE A 147 -7.75 -2.81 -1.61
N LYS A 148 -8.15 -1.72 -2.28
CA LYS A 148 -8.56 -0.46 -1.64
C LYS A 148 -9.57 -0.63 -0.51
N ASP A 149 -10.49 -1.59 -0.66
CA ASP A 149 -11.60 -1.83 0.26
C ASP A 149 -11.45 -3.18 1.00
N VAL A 150 -10.20 -3.66 1.15
CA VAL A 150 -9.84 -4.88 1.86
C VAL A 150 -9.08 -4.50 3.12
N TYR A 151 -9.58 -4.89 4.29
CA TYR A 151 -8.89 -4.70 5.58
C TYR A 151 -7.58 -5.50 5.64
N LYS A 152 -6.60 -5.02 6.40
CA LYS A 152 -5.27 -5.67 6.50
C LYS A 152 -5.35 -7.13 6.94
N THR A 153 -6.19 -7.43 7.92
CA THR A 153 -6.43 -8.81 8.37
C THR A 153 -7.01 -9.68 7.25
N TRP A 154 -7.82 -9.11 6.37
CA TRP A 154 -8.36 -9.80 5.20
C TRP A 154 -7.33 -9.96 4.08
N VAL A 155 -6.39 -9.02 3.94
CA VAL A 155 -5.25 -9.17 3.01
C VAL A 155 -4.49 -10.45 3.32
N TYR A 156 -4.14 -10.70 4.59
CA TYR A 156 -3.49 -11.94 5.02
C TYR A 156 -4.33 -13.18 4.73
N ARG A 157 -5.64 -13.12 5.01
CA ARG A 157 -6.55 -14.25 4.75
C ARG A 157 -6.67 -14.54 3.25
N LEU A 158 -6.75 -13.51 2.42
CA LEU A 158 -6.82 -13.65 0.97
C LEU A 158 -5.49 -14.17 0.40
N ALA A 159 -4.35 -13.74 0.91
CA ALA A 159 -3.05 -14.24 0.48
C ALA A 159 -2.89 -15.74 0.78
N ARG A 160 -3.24 -16.18 2.00
CA ARG A 160 -3.26 -17.61 2.36
C ARG A 160 -4.22 -18.40 1.46
N TRP A 161 -5.44 -17.90 1.29
CA TRP A 161 -6.42 -18.54 0.41
C TRP A 161 -5.91 -18.63 -1.03
N ARG A 162 -5.31 -17.56 -1.57
CA ARG A 162 -4.77 -17.58 -2.93
C ARG A 162 -3.69 -18.65 -3.11
N ASN A 163 -2.82 -18.82 -2.13
CA ASN A 163 -1.79 -19.86 -2.14
C ASN A 163 -2.36 -21.30 -2.09
N THR A 164 -3.58 -21.51 -1.59
CA THR A 164 -4.22 -22.83 -1.66
C THR A 164 -4.62 -23.24 -3.09
N GLN A 165 -4.73 -22.28 -4.01
CA GLN A 165 -5.07 -22.58 -5.42
C GLN A 165 -3.82 -22.98 -6.22
N SER A 166 -2.74 -22.27 -6.02
CA SER A 166 -1.38 -22.54 -6.54
C SER A 166 -0.42 -21.58 -5.86
N PRO A 167 0.87 -21.94 -5.69
CA PRO A 167 1.86 -21.04 -5.13
C PRO A 167 1.94 -19.72 -5.93
N ALA A 168 1.76 -18.59 -5.24
CA ALA A 168 1.76 -17.26 -5.86
C ALA A 168 2.48 -16.20 -5.01
N ILE A 169 2.55 -16.41 -3.70
CA ILE A 169 3.16 -15.50 -2.73
C ILE A 169 4.12 -16.33 -1.87
N PRO A 170 5.40 -15.95 -1.71
CA PRO A 170 6.30 -16.65 -0.81
C PRO A 170 5.73 -16.70 0.61
N GLU A 171 5.76 -17.85 1.27
CA GLU A 171 5.16 -18.04 2.61
C GLU A 171 5.73 -17.05 3.63
N ARG A 172 7.02 -16.79 3.55
CA ARG A 172 7.72 -15.81 4.39
C ARG A 172 7.12 -14.40 4.32
N VAL A 173 6.58 -13.98 3.16
CA VAL A 173 5.87 -12.68 3.02
C VAL A 173 4.58 -12.65 3.82
N ILE A 174 3.92 -13.81 3.95
CA ILE A 174 2.67 -13.94 4.72
C ILE A 174 2.93 -14.00 6.23
N GLU A 175 4.07 -14.52 6.64
CA GLU A 175 4.41 -14.72 8.06
C GLU A 175 5.10 -13.51 8.69
N ARG A 176 5.79 -12.70 7.88
CA ARG A 176 6.56 -11.56 8.37
C ARG A 176 5.66 -10.41 8.84
N PRO A 177 6.01 -9.74 9.98
CA PRO A 177 5.33 -8.53 10.41
C PRO A 177 5.36 -7.43 9.34
N PRO A 178 4.29 -6.62 9.21
CA PRO A 178 4.24 -5.54 8.22
C PRO A 178 5.16 -4.37 8.62
N SER A 179 5.80 -3.78 7.61
CA SER A 179 6.64 -2.59 7.75
C SER A 179 6.65 -1.78 6.46
N ALA A 180 6.66 -0.46 6.58
CA ALA A 180 6.82 0.46 5.46
C ALA A 180 8.27 0.55 4.95
N GLU A 181 9.27 0.14 5.75
CA GLU A 181 10.71 0.20 5.45
C GLU A 181 11.19 1.57 4.93
N LEU A 182 10.65 2.67 5.48
CA LEU A 182 11.01 4.04 5.15
C LEU A 182 12.02 4.65 6.15
N ALA A 183 12.16 4.02 7.32
CA ALA A 183 13.11 4.36 8.38
C ALA A 183 13.79 3.09 8.93
N PRO A 184 14.92 3.23 9.68
CA PRO A 184 15.58 2.10 10.31
C PRO A 184 14.63 1.36 11.27
N ASP A 185 14.62 0.03 11.20
CA ASP A 185 13.88 -0.88 12.09
C ASP A 185 12.38 -0.57 12.25
N GLN A 186 11.80 0.17 11.30
CA GLN A 186 10.40 0.61 11.33
C GLN A 186 9.42 -0.56 11.27
N GLN A 187 8.39 -0.52 12.12
CA GLN A 187 7.22 -1.40 12.09
C GLN A 187 5.93 -0.58 12.11
N ASP A 188 4.88 -1.09 11.51
CA ASP A 188 3.57 -0.41 11.50
C ASP A 188 3.02 -0.24 12.93
N SER A 189 3.33 -1.19 13.83
CA SER A 189 2.98 -1.15 15.25
C SER A 189 3.61 0.01 16.04
N ASP A 190 4.63 0.67 15.50
CA ASP A 190 5.22 1.86 16.14
C ASP A 190 4.23 3.05 16.15
N SER A 191 3.29 3.05 15.21
CA SER A 191 2.37 4.16 15.01
C SER A 191 0.89 3.76 15.14
N LEU A 192 0.55 2.50 14.95
CA LEU A 192 -0.83 1.99 14.91
C LEU A 192 -1.04 0.90 15.96
N PRO A 193 -2.27 0.70 16.45
CA PRO A 193 -2.62 -0.53 17.16
C PRO A 193 -2.39 -1.77 16.30
N ASP A 194 -2.26 -2.93 16.91
CA ASP A 194 -2.21 -4.20 16.17
C ASP A 194 -3.40 -4.29 15.20
N TYR A 195 -3.15 -4.81 13.99
CA TYR A 195 -4.17 -4.82 12.94
C TYR A 195 -5.45 -5.56 13.29
N ASP A 196 -5.40 -6.56 14.17
CA ASP A 196 -6.61 -7.24 14.66
C ASP A 196 -7.49 -6.28 15.47
N VAL A 197 -6.90 -5.41 16.28
CA VAL A 197 -7.61 -4.39 17.06
C VAL A 197 -8.04 -3.25 16.14
N LEU A 198 -7.11 -2.75 15.32
CA LEU A 198 -7.38 -1.65 14.40
C LEU A 198 -8.55 -1.96 13.46
N ASP A 199 -8.53 -3.11 12.80
CA ASP A 199 -9.57 -3.50 11.84
C ASP A 199 -10.92 -3.70 12.53
N ALA A 200 -10.94 -4.24 13.75
CA ALA A 200 -12.17 -4.40 14.52
C ALA A 200 -12.80 -3.05 14.91
N ILE A 201 -11.99 -2.07 15.32
CA ILE A 201 -12.45 -0.70 15.57
C ILE A 201 -12.95 -0.06 14.28
N LEU A 202 -12.21 -0.19 13.18
CA LEU A 202 -12.59 0.36 11.87
C LEU A 202 -13.89 -0.25 11.35
N LEU A 203 -14.09 -1.57 11.48
CA LEU A 203 -15.34 -2.24 11.12
C LEU A 203 -16.52 -1.67 11.92
N SER A 204 -16.35 -1.47 13.22
CA SER A 204 -17.39 -0.92 14.08
C SER A 204 -17.70 0.54 13.72
N TYR A 205 -16.66 1.37 13.52
CA TYR A 205 -16.81 2.79 13.24
C TYR A 205 -17.29 3.08 11.82
N ILE A 206 -16.71 2.40 10.81
CA ILE A 206 -16.99 2.70 9.40
C ILE A 206 -18.18 1.91 8.87
N GLU A 207 -18.21 0.60 9.08
CA GLU A 207 -19.27 -0.26 8.55
C GLU A 207 -20.50 -0.25 9.47
N GLY A 208 -20.26 -0.29 10.79
CA GLY A 208 -21.30 -0.31 11.81
C GLY A 208 -21.89 1.06 12.18
N ASP A 209 -21.23 2.15 11.76
CA ASP A 209 -21.64 3.53 12.09
C ASP A 209 -21.77 3.78 13.60
N MET A 210 -20.96 3.09 14.39
CA MET A 210 -20.98 3.17 15.84
C MET A 210 -20.21 4.42 16.32
N SER A 211 -20.70 5.04 17.42
CA SER A 211 -19.94 6.09 18.08
C SER A 211 -18.72 5.53 18.81
N ALA A 212 -17.73 6.37 19.10
CA ALA A 212 -16.55 5.97 19.87
C ALA A 212 -16.95 5.37 21.24
N GLU A 213 -17.91 5.97 21.93
CA GLU A 213 -18.42 5.51 23.23
C GLU A 213 -19.06 4.12 23.13
N ALA A 214 -19.79 3.84 22.04
CA ALA A 214 -20.40 2.54 21.82
C ALA A 214 -19.35 1.45 21.54
N ILE A 215 -18.27 1.81 20.83
CA ILE A 215 -17.14 0.89 20.56
C ILE A 215 -16.39 0.60 21.86
N ILE A 216 -16.12 1.61 22.70
CA ILE A 216 -15.49 1.45 24.01
C ILE A 216 -16.36 0.56 24.92
N ALA A 217 -17.68 0.80 24.94
CA ALA A 217 -18.61 -0.04 25.70
C ALA A 217 -18.65 -1.49 25.22
N GLY A 218 -18.25 -1.73 23.97
CA GLY A 218 -18.05 -3.08 23.39
C GLY A 218 -16.78 -3.80 23.84
N GLY A 219 -15.92 -3.15 24.66
CA GLY A 219 -14.74 -3.74 25.30
C GLY A 219 -13.40 -3.38 24.66
N PHE A 220 -13.37 -2.42 23.72
CA PHE A 220 -12.12 -1.89 23.17
C PHE A 220 -11.50 -0.84 24.09
N ASP A 221 -10.17 -0.75 24.07
CA ASP A 221 -9.46 0.28 24.83
C ASP A 221 -9.83 1.70 24.35
N ALA A 222 -10.05 2.60 25.29
CA ALA A 222 -10.53 3.95 24.98
C ALA A 222 -9.48 4.78 24.22
N GLU A 223 -8.19 4.62 24.56
CA GLU A 223 -7.10 5.36 23.92
C GLU A 223 -6.98 4.94 22.44
N ASP A 224 -7.01 3.64 22.17
CA ASP A 224 -6.98 3.10 20.81
C ASP A 224 -8.19 3.57 19.99
N VAL A 225 -9.39 3.51 20.56
CA VAL A 225 -10.61 3.93 19.86
C VAL A 225 -10.55 5.41 19.50
N TYR A 226 -10.25 6.29 20.46
CA TYR A 226 -10.14 7.73 20.16
C TYR A 226 -9.01 8.07 19.21
N LYS A 227 -7.88 7.38 19.31
CA LYS A 227 -6.75 7.51 18.37
C LYS A 227 -7.18 7.16 16.95
N VAL A 228 -7.81 6.00 16.75
CA VAL A 228 -8.26 5.52 15.44
C VAL A 228 -9.32 6.44 14.84
N VAL A 229 -10.37 6.79 15.59
CA VAL A 229 -11.43 7.69 15.12
C VAL A 229 -10.84 9.03 14.67
N LYS A 230 -9.96 9.63 15.50
CA LYS A 230 -9.28 10.88 15.16
C LYS A 230 -8.45 10.79 13.88
N LEU A 231 -7.73 9.67 13.68
CA LEU A 231 -6.96 9.43 12.45
C LEU A 231 -7.87 9.32 11.23
N VAL A 232 -8.98 8.58 11.33
CA VAL A 232 -9.97 8.44 10.26
C VAL A 232 -10.50 9.81 9.85
N ASP A 233 -10.92 10.64 10.81
CA ASP A 233 -11.52 11.94 10.51
C ASP A 233 -10.48 12.90 9.87
N ARG A 234 -9.27 12.96 10.42
CA ARG A 234 -8.20 13.85 9.92
C ARG A 234 -7.67 13.48 8.54
N CYS A 235 -7.79 12.22 8.13
CA CYS A 235 -7.18 11.71 6.90
C CYS A 235 -8.15 11.66 5.71
N GLU A 236 -9.32 12.25 5.81
CA GLU A 236 -10.30 12.30 4.72
C GLU A 236 -9.70 12.90 3.43
N TYR A 237 -8.92 13.97 3.54
CA TYR A 237 -8.31 14.63 2.39
C TYR A 237 -7.40 13.69 1.56
N LYS A 238 -6.71 12.73 2.20
CA LYS A 238 -5.93 11.70 1.52
C LYS A 238 -6.85 10.74 0.76
N ARG A 239 -7.89 10.23 1.43
CA ARG A 239 -8.84 9.29 0.84
C ARG A 239 -9.55 9.86 -0.39
N ARG A 240 -9.83 11.17 -0.40
CA ARG A 240 -10.45 11.86 -1.54
C ARG A 240 -9.59 11.88 -2.80
N GLN A 241 -8.29 11.65 -2.66
CA GLN A 241 -7.33 11.63 -3.77
C GLN A 241 -6.81 10.23 -4.09
N ALA A 242 -7.33 9.21 -3.40
CA ALA A 242 -6.96 7.82 -3.67
C ALA A 242 -7.59 7.31 -4.97
N PRO A 243 -6.89 6.43 -5.70
CA PRO A 243 -7.43 5.78 -6.89
C PRO A 243 -8.74 5.07 -6.62
N ILE A 244 -9.52 4.87 -7.66
CA ILE A 244 -10.71 4.02 -7.56
C ILE A 244 -10.31 2.57 -7.31
N GLY A 245 -11.25 1.79 -6.77
CA GLY A 245 -11.07 0.37 -6.49
C GLY A 245 -12.39 -0.38 -6.48
N VAL A 246 -12.30 -1.67 -6.23
CA VAL A 246 -13.48 -2.53 -6.05
C VAL A 246 -14.05 -2.31 -4.66
N ARG A 247 -15.36 -2.15 -4.55
CA ARG A 247 -16.05 -2.17 -3.26
C ARG A 247 -16.38 -3.62 -2.89
N VAL A 248 -15.90 -4.06 -1.75
CA VAL A 248 -16.13 -5.42 -1.20
C VAL A 248 -16.76 -5.40 0.19
N THR A 249 -16.85 -4.22 0.80
CA THR A 249 -17.50 -3.99 2.09
C THR A 249 -18.78 -3.16 1.94
N PRO A 250 -19.65 -3.09 2.95
CA PRO A 250 -20.85 -2.25 2.92
C PRO A 250 -20.59 -0.77 2.65
N ARG A 251 -19.46 -0.23 3.13
CA ARG A 251 -19.10 1.19 2.98
C ARG A 251 -17.70 1.39 2.41
N GLY A 252 -17.59 1.69 1.13
CA GLY A 252 -16.34 1.99 0.45
C GLY A 252 -15.95 3.47 0.53
N PHE A 253 -14.66 3.75 0.80
CA PHE A 253 -14.14 5.12 0.83
C PHE A 253 -14.23 5.83 -0.53
N GLY A 254 -14.59 7.12 -0.48
CA GLY A 254 -14.74 7.97 -1.66
C GLY A 254 -16.06 7.75 -2.41
N ARG A 255 -16.91 6.85 -1.92
CA ARG A 255 -18.23 6.58 -2.46
C ARG A 255 -19.33 6.67 -1.40
N ASP A 256 -19.16 6.00 -0.28
CA ASP A 256 -20.15 5.88 0.78
C ASP A 256 -19.71 6.61 2.07
N ARG A 257 -18.42 6.96 2.19
CA ARG A 257 -17.84 7.72 3.31
C ARG A 257 -16.60 8.53 2.88
#